data_c88fac3e66e133d6a4d6d3e53d346e2d
#
_entry.id   c88fac3e66e133d6a4d6d3e53d346e2d
#
_cell.length_a   1.000
_cell.length_b   1.000
_cell.length_c   1.000
_cell.angle_alpha   90.00
_cell.angle_beta   90.00
_cell.angle_gamma   90.00
#
_symmetry.space_group_name_H-M   'P 1'
#
loop_
_entity.id
_entity.type
_entity.pdbx_description
1 polymer ?
#
loop_
_entity_poly.entity_id
_entity_poly.type
_entity_poly.pdbx_seq_one_letter_code
_entity_poly.pdbx_strand_id
1 'polypeptide(L)'
;MRLRCSSFLHTPRRAWKGMHMRNYTTQMEAARKQIVTKELEIVAQKEHMTTEELMPLVAEGKVVICANKNHTCIDPEGIGSMLRTKINVNLGVSRDCKDYDVEMQKVMQAVEMGAHAIMDLSSHGNTIPFRRKLTSECPALIGTVPIYDSVIHYQRDLDTLTARDFIDVVRLHAQDGVDFVTLHCGITRKTIEQIRKHKRKMNIVSRGGSIIFAWMEMTCLLYTSDAAD
;
A
#
# COMPACT_ATOMS: atom_id res chain seq x y z
N MET A 1 -6.25 -42.27 6.26
CA MET A 1 -5.09 -42.05 5.38
C MET A 1 -4.45 -40.73 5.81
N ARG A 2 -3.35 -40.82 6.57
CA ARG A 2 -2.68 -39.63 7.16
C ARG A 2 -1.72 -39.06 6.13
N LEU A 3 -2.00 -37.86 5.61
CA LEU A 3 -1.06 -37.10 4.79
C LEU A 3 0.00 -36.46 5.70
N ARG A 4 1.24 -36.81 5.46
CA ARG A 4 2.41 -36.23 6.14
C ARG A 4 2.64 -34.83 5.62
N CYS A 5 2.59 -33.84 6.51
CA CYS A 5 3.14 -32.50 6.27
C CYS A 5 4.65 -32.65 6.06
N SER A 6 5.13 -32.31 4.86
CA SER A 6 6.55 -32.17 4.58
C SER A 6 7.07 -30.89 5.22
N SER A 7 8.05 -31.06 6.07
CA SER A 7 8.79 -30.04 6.79
C SER A 7 9.48 -29.07 5.83
N PHE A 8 9.00 -27.83 5.77
CA PHE A 8 9.79 -26.73 5.28
C PHE A 8 10.95 -26.48 6.24
N LEU A 9 12.15 -26.66 5.74
CA LEU A 9 13.41 -26.44 6.45
C LEU A 9 13.48 -24.99 6.95
N HIS A 10 13.27 -24.84 8.25
CA HIS A 10 13.59 -23.62 8.99
C HIS A 10 15.11 -23.44 8.99
N THR A 11 15.65 -22.61 8.14
CA THR A 11 16.98 -22.03 8.37
C THR A 11 16.93 -21.17 9.63
N PRO A 12 17.83 -21.38 10.61
CA PRO A 12 17.78 -20.63 11.87
C PRO A 12 18.04 -19.14 11.57
N ARG A 13 17.06 -18.30 11.92
CA ARG A 13 17.21 -16.83 11.89
C ARG A 13 18.40 -16.46 12.78
N ARG A 14 19.51 -16.04 12.19
CA ARG A 14 20.60 -15.39 12.91
C ARG A 14 20.02 -14.15 13.61
N ALA A 15 20.01 -14.19 14.95
CA ALA A 15 19.66 -13.05 15.76
C ALA A 15 20.67 -11.91 15.48
N TRP A 16 20.22 -10.86 14.82
CA TRP A 16 20.99 -9.65 14.60
C TRP A 16 21.13 -8.91 15.94
N LYS A 17 22.26 -9.07 16.62
CA LYS A 17 22.70 -8.19 17.69
C LYS A 17 23.30 -6.92 17.07
N GLY A 18 22.62 -5.81 17.20
CA GLY A 18 23.14 -4.50 16.82
C GLY A 18 22.02 -3.57 16.32
N MET A 19 21.40 -2.85 17.25
CA MET A 19 20.49 -1.75 16.90
C MET A 19 21.36 -0.57 16.44
N HIS A 20 21.88 -0.66 15.20
CA HIS A 20 22.45 0.53 14.57
C HIS A 20 21.33 1.52 14.31
N MET A 21 21.42 2.71 14.86
CA MET A 21 20.51 3.81 14.50
C MET A 21 20.55 3.96 12.98
N ARG A 22 19.39 3.78 12.34
CA ARG A 22 19.27 3.93 10.88
C ARG A 22 19.67 5.37 10.52
N ASN A 23 20.73 5.52 9.74
CA ASN A 23 21.19 6.83 9.24
C ASN A 23 20.53 7.21 7.91
N TYR A 24 19.31 6.72 7.69
CA TYR A 24 18.50 7.00 6.51
C TYR A 24 17.00 6.87 6.86
N THR A 25 16.15 7.56 6.10
CA THR A 25 14.69 7.55 6.26
C THR A 25 13.99 6.68 5.23
N THR A 26 14.55 6.57 4.02
CA THR A 26 13.98 5.80 2.90
C THR A 26 15.02 4.88 2.28
N GLN A 27 14.56 3.83 1.57
CA GLN A 27 15.43 2.93 0.81
C GLN A 27 16.19 3.69 -0.29
N MET A 28 15.55 4.67 -0.94
CA MET A 28 16.22 5.52 -1.92
C MET A 28 17.34 6.36 -1.29
N GLU A 29 17.11 6.93 -0.12
CA GLU A 29 18.15 7.68 0.60
C GLU A 29 19.33 6.77 0.99
N ALA A 30 19.05 5.56 1.47
CA ALA A 30 20.07 4.57 1.76
C ALA A 30 20.91 4.23 0.52
N ALA A 31 20.24 3.95 -0.61
CA ALA A 31 20.91 3.64 -1.87
C ALA A 31 21.77 4.81 -2.37
N ARG A 32 21.31 6.05 -2.28
CA ARG A 32 22.09 7.25 -2.63
C ARG A 32 23.30 7.45 -1.72
N LYS A 33 23.22 7.01 -0.47
CA LYS A 33 24.33 7.01 0.50
C LYS A 33 25.22 5.77 0.40
N GLN A 34 25.01 4.92 -0.57
CA GLN A 34 25.71 3.64 -0.77
C GLN A 34 25.60 2.70 0.45
N ILE A 35 24.46 2.75 1.15
CA ILE A 35 24.16 1.89 2.28
C ILE A 35 23.36 0.69 1.79
N VAL A 36 23.95 -0.50 1.91
CA VAL A 36 23.24 -1.76 1.65
C VAL A 36 22.32 -2.04 2.83
N THR A 37 21.01 -2.06 2.56
CA THR A 37 20.00 -2.38 3.55
C THR A 37 19.63 -3.86 3.49
N LYS A 38 19.10 -4.40 4.57
CA LYS A 38 18.60 -5.77 4.60
C LYS A 38 17.50 -6.00 3.53
N GLU A 39 16.64 -5.01 3.35
CA GLU A 39 15.57 -5.05 2.36
C GLU A 39 16.14 -5.09 0.93
N LEU A 40 17.20 -4.33 0.66
CA LEU A 40 17.91 -4.35 -0.63
C LEU A 40 18.51 -5.72 -0.92
N GLU A 41 19.19 -6.34 0.08
CA GLU A 41 19.77 -7.68 -0.06
C GLU A 41 18.71 -8.75 -0.37
N ILE A 42 17.58 -8.73 0.36
CA ILE A 42 16.48 -9.68 0.14
C ILE A 42 15.91 -9.52 -1.28
N VAL A 43 15.65 -8.29 -1.71
CA VAL A 43 15.11 -8.03 -3.05
C VAL A 43 16.10 -8.42 -4.13
N ALA A 44 17.38 -8.11 -3.98
CA ALA A 44 18.43 -8.50 -4.94
C ALA A 44 18.48 -10.03 -5.10
N GLN A 45 18.43 -10.78 -3.99
CA GLN A 45 18.39 -12.23 -4.01
C GLN A 45 17.14 -12.78 -4.72
N LYS A 46 15.96 -12.21 -4.45
CA LYS A 46 14.69 -12.62 -5.08
C LYS A 46 14.66 -12.35 -6.59
N GLU A 47 15.31 -11.28 -7.02
CA GLU A 47 15.36 -10.85 -8.42
C GLU A 47 16.56 -11.45 -9.19
N HIS A 48 17.37 -12.30 -8.51
CA HIS A 48 18.59 -12.88 -9.09
C HIS A 48 19.58 -11.82 -9.59
N MET A 49 19.68 -10.70 -8.86
CA MET A 49 20.60 -9.59 -9.11
C MET A 49 21.59 -9.45 -7.96
N THR A 50 22.68 -8.75 -8.21
CA THR A 50 23.58 -8.31 -7.14
C THR A 50 23.09 -7.01 -6.50
N THR A 51 23.56 -6.69 -5.30
CA THR A 51 23.24 -5.41 -4.64
C THR A 51 23.81 -4.23 -5.43
N GLU A 52 24.94 -4.41 -6.11
CA GLU A 52 25.62 -3.42 -6.95
C GLU A 52 24.79 -3.10 -8.22
N GLU A 53 24.05 -4.06 -8.76
CA GLU A 53 23.15 -3.86 -9.90
C GLU A 53 21.83 -3.22 -9.47
N LEU A 54 21.27 -3.63 -8.33
CA LEU A 54 19.97 -3.13 -7.86
C LEU A 54 20.05 -1.72 -7.24
N MET A 55 21.12 -1.42 -6.51
CA MET A 55 21.26 -0.16 -5.77
C MET A 55 21.17 1.10 -6.65
N PRO A 56 21.83 1.17 -7.84
CA PRO A 56 21.67 2.32 -8.74
C PRO A 56 20.21 2.52 -9.20
N LEU A 57 19.48 1.43 -9.46
CA LEU A 57 18.07 1.51 -9.87
C LEU A 57 17.19 2.10 -8.77
N VAL A 58 17.46 1.76 -7.51
CA VAL A 58 16.76 2.33 -6.34
C VAL A 58 17.18 3.79 -6.14
N ALA A 59 18.46 4.13 -6.26
CA ALA A 59 18.98 5.49 -6.10
C ALA A 59 18.41 6.46 -7.15
N GLU A 60 18.19 5.98 -8.38
CA GLU A 60 17.62 6.74 -9.49
C GLU A 60 16.08 6.79 -9.47
N GLY A 61 15.43 6.04 -8.58
CA GLY A 61 13.97 5.94 -8.50
C GLY A 61 13.34 5.07 -9.59
N LYS A 62 14.12 4.24 -10.30
CA LYS A 62 13.64 3.26 -11.28
C LYS A 62 13.05 2.02 -10.61
N VAL A 63 13.44 1.76 -9.36
CA VAL A 63 12.95 0.68 -8.50
C VAL A 63 12.58 1.25 -7.14
N VAL A 64 11.44 0.80 -6.62
CA VAL A 64 10.97 1.06 -5.26
C VAL A 64 10.98 -0.25 -4.48
N ILE A 65 11.53 -0.24 -3.28
CA ILE A 65 11.42 -1.33 -2.31
C ILE A 65 10.38 -0.92 -1.29
N CYS A 66 9.22 -1.59 -1.32
CA CYS A 66 8.14 -1.35 -0.37
C CYS A 66 8.40 -2.14 0.91
N ALA A 67 8.59 -1.45 2.02
CA ALA A 67 8.82 -2.08 3.32
C ALA A 67 8.54 -1.08 4.44
N ASN A 68 7.33 -1.08 4.97
CA ASN A 68 7.01 -0.24 6.11
C ASN A 68 7.68 -0.80 7.37
N LYS A 69 8.31 0.08 8.16
CA LYS A 69 8.98 -0.29 9.42
C LYS A 69 8.05 -0.90 10.47
N ASN A 70 6.75 -0.60 10.38
CA ASN A 70 5.71 -1.09 11.28
C ASN A 70 5.07 -2.40 10.78
N HIS A 71 5.38 -2.84 9.56
CA HIS A 71 4.98 -4.14 9.04
C HIS A 71 5.99 -5.20 9.51
N THR A 72 5.68 -5.88 10.60
CA THR A 72 6.67 -6.68 11.35
C THR A 72 7.05 -8.00 10.71
N CYS A 73 6.16 -8.57 9.90
CA CYS A 73 6.35 -9.87 9.23
C CYS A 73 6.66 -9.76 7.73
N ILE A 74 6.87 -8.54 7.22
CA ILE A 74 7.06 -8.29 5.78
C ILE A 74 8.22 -9.11 5.21
N ASP A 75 7.98 -9.67 4.03
CA ASP A 75 8.98 -10.21 3.12
C ASP A 75 9.12 -9.25 1.91
N PRO A 76 10.09 -8.32 1.94
CA PRO A 76 10.10 -7.16 1.04
C PRO A 76 10.19 -7.56 -0.44
N GLU A 77 9.51 -6.78 -1.29
CA GLU A 77 9.55 -6.90 -2.75
C GLU A 77 10.00 -5.59 -3.39
N GLY A 78 10.72 -5.72 -4.50
CA GLY A 78 11.06 -4.60 -5.35
C GLY A 78 10.06 -4.45 -6.50
N ILE A 79 9.70 -3.22 -6.85
CA ILE A 79 8.80 -2.91 -7.96
C ILE A 79 9.47 -1.88 -8.86
N GLY A 80 9.61 -2.18 -10.15
CA GLY A 80 10.20 -1.25 -11.11
C GLY A 80 10.93 -1.92 -12.25
N SER A 81 11.83 -1.14 -12.87
CA SER A 81 12.58 -1.55 -14.06
C SER A 81 13.49 -2.73 -13.77
N MET A 82 13.59 -3.64 -14.74
CA MET A 82 14.44 -4.83 -14.71
C MET A 82 14.03 -5.92 -13.72
N LEU A 83 12.95 -5.73 -12.94
CA LEU A 83 12.45 -6.71 -11.99
C LEU A 83 11.30 -7.53 -12.57
N ARG A 84 11.07 -8.72 -12.00
CA ARG A 84 9.88 -9.54 -12.36
C ARG A 84 8.60 -8.78 -12.07
N THR A 85 7.56 -9.06 -12.85
CA THR A 85 6.21 -8.57 -12.59
C THR A 85 5.65 -9.17 -11.31
N LYS A 86 5.14 -8.34 -10.40
CA LYS A 86 4.50 -8.76 -9.15
C LYS A 86 3.00 -8.93 -9.35
N ILE A 87 2.44 -9.93 -8.68
CA ILE A 87 1.00 -10.18 -8.64
C ILE A 87 0.44 -9.49 -7.40
N ASN A 88 -0.52 -8.59 -7.62
CA ASN A 88 -1.29 -7.95 -6.56
C ASN A 88 -2.70 -8.51 -6.55
N VAL A 89 -3.20 -8.94 -5.38
CA VAL A 89 -4.54 -9.49 -5.19
C VAL A 89 -5.40 -8.47 -4.45
N ASN A 90 -6.55 -8.13 -5.05
CA ASN A 90 -7.52 -7.22 -4.46
C ASN A 90 -8.55 -8.00 -3.65
N LEU A 91 -8.78 -7.59 -2.41
CA LEU A 91 -9.79 -8.14 -1.52
C LEU A 91 -10.25 -7.07 -0.52
N GLY A 92 -11.09 -7.41 0.42
CA GLY A 92 -11.55 -6.51 1.46
C GLY A 92 -13.04 -6.65 1.76
N VAL A 93 -13.46 -6.18 2.94
CA VAL A 93 -14.85 -6.21 3.38
C VAL A 93 -15.68 -5.11 2.74
N SER A 94 -16.95 -5.43 2.49
CA SER A 94 -17.95 -4.52 1.95
C SER A 94 -19.24 -4.56 2.80
N ARG A 95 -20.24 -3.77 2.40
CA ARG A 95 -21.57 -3.83 3.05
C ARG A 95 -22.17 -5.24 3.01
N ASP A 96 -21.91 -5.99 1.92
CA ASP A 96 -22.52 -7.29 1.67
C ASP A 96 -21.67 -8.46 2.19
N CYS A 97 -20.38 -8.25 2.42
CA CYS A 97 -19.46 -9.25 2.98
C CYS A 97 -18.61 -8.59 4.07
N LYS A 98 -18.97 -8.87 5.34
CA LYS A 98 -18.43 -8.18 6.53
C LYS A 98 -17.50 -9.05 7.39
N ASP A 99 -17.24 -10.28 6.98
CA ASP A 99 -16.50 -11.26 7.75
C ASP A 99 -14.98 -11.10 7.52
N TYR A 100 -14.30 -10.51 8.49
CA TYR A 100 -12.85 -10.29 8.46
C TYR A 100 -12.06 -11.59 8.56
N ASP A 101 -12.59 -12.65 9.18
CA ASP A 101 -11.87 -13.92 9.29
C ASP A 101 -11.91 -14.67 7.95
N VAL A 102 -13.02 -14.59 7.23
CA VAL A 102 -13.10 -15.08 5.84
C VAL A 102 -12.16 -14.30 4.93
N GLU A 103 -12.09 -12.95 5.07
CA GLU A 103 -11.16 -12.15 4.29
C GLU A 103 -9.70 -12.50 4.61
N MET A 104 -9.35 -12.75 5.88
CA MET A 104 -8.00 -13.17 6.25
C MET A 104 -7.64 -14.55 5.68
N GLN A 105 -8.59 -15.49 5.62
CA GLN A 105 -8.38 -16.77 4.95
C GLN A 105 -8.07 -16.58 3.46
N LYS A 106 -8.78 -15.70 2.77
CA LYS A 106 -8.50 -15.37 1.36
C LYS A 106 -7.10 -14.75 1.19
N VAL A 107 -6.69 -13.88 2.12
CA VAL A 107 -5.33 -13.31 2.13
C VAL A 107 -4.28 -14.42 2.17
N MET A 108 -4.39 -15.33 3.13
CA MET A 108 -3.41 -16.41 3.31
C MET A 108 -3.40 -17.36 2.11
N GLN A 109 -4.57 -17.68 1.54
CA GLN A 109 -4.65 -18.47 0.31
C GLN A 109 -4.00 -17.75 -0.88
N ALA A 110 -4.21 -16.44 -1.03
CA ALA A 110 -3.56 -15.66 -2.08
C ALA A 110 -2.03 -15.68 -1.96
N VAL A 111 -1.51 -15.56 -0.74
CA VAL A 111 -0.07 -15.66 -0.46
C VAL A 111 0.46 -17.05 -0.79
N GLU A 112 -0.23 -18.13 -0.39
CA GLU A 112 0.12 -19.51 -0.75
C GLU A 112 0.13 -19.74 -2.26
N MET A 113 -0.74 -19.05 -3.00
CA MET A 113 -0.79 -19.08 -4.47
C MET A 113 0.26 -18.19 -5.14
N GLY A 114 1.10 -17.50 -4.37
CA GLY A 114 2.21 -16.69 -4.87
C GLY A 114 1.89 -15.20 -5.10
N ALA A 115 0.88 -14.66 -4.43
CA ALA A 115 0.66 -13.21 -4.41
C ALA A 115 1.83 -12.49 -3.74
N HIS A 116 2.33 -11.44 -4.38
CA HIS A 116 3.42 -10.61 -3.86
C HIS A 116 2.89 -9.41 -3.07
N ALA A 117 1.67 -9.00 -3.37
CA ALA A 117 1.00 -7.88 -2.73
C ALA A 117 -0.49 -8.17 -2.54
N ILE A 118 -1.03 -7.64 -1.45
CA ILE A 118 -2.46 -7.65 -1.14
C ILE A 118 -2.95 -6.20 -1.08
N MET A 119 -3.96 -5.87 -1.88
CA MET A 119 -4.64 -4.58 -1.83
C MET A 119 -5.92 -4.73 -1.01
N ASP A 120 -5.93 -4.18 0.18
CA ASP A 120 -7.13 -4.08 1.01
C ASP A 120 -8.03 -2.93 0.51
N LEU A 121 -9.14 -3.31 -0.09
CA LEU A 121 -10.18 -2.41 -0.60
C LEU A 121 -11.37 -2.31 0.37
N SER A 122 -11.18 -2.61 1.63
CA SER A 122 -12.23 -2.53 2.65
C SER A 122 -12.90 -1.17 2.65
N SER A 123 -14.22 -1.19 2.65
CA SER A 123 -15.06 -0.01 2.47
C SER A 123 -16.24 0.04 3.43
N HIS A 124 -16.23 -0.77 4.48
CA HIS A 124 -17.32 -0.86 5.45
C HIS A 124 -16.81 -1.25 6.84
N GLY A 125 -17.42 -0.68 7.87
CA GLY A 125 -17.09 -0.97 9.26
C GLY A 125 -15.78 -0.34 9.75
N ASN A 126 -15.29 -0.81 10.90
CA ASN A 126 -14.00 -0.37 11.42
C ASN A 126 -12.86 -1.17 10.76
N THR A 127 -12.14 -0.55 9.84
CA THR A 127 -11.06 -1.18 9.07
C THR A 127 -9.75 -1.31 9.83
N ILE A 128 -9.54 -0.53 10.89
CA ILE A 128 -8.27 -0.45 11.64
C ILE A 128 -7.82 -1.81 12.19
N PRO A 129 -8.67 -2.62 12.87
CA PRO A 129 -8.24 -3.91 13.40
C PRO A 129 -7.80 -4.88 12.30
N PHE A 130 -8.52 -4.91 11.17
CA PHE A 130 -8.18 -5.77 10.04
C PHE A 130 -6.86 -5.35 9.40
N ARG A 131 -6.68 -4.05 9.14
CA ARG A 131 -5.43 -3.49 8.59
C ARG A 131 -4.22 -3.82 9.47
N ARG A 132 -4.34 -3.68 10.80
CA ARG A 132 -3.29 -4.05 11.74
C ARG A 132 -3.03 -5.56 11.79
N LYS A 133 -4.07 -6.37 11.65
CA LYS A 133 -3.93 -7.84 11.54
C LYS A 133 -3.17 -8.20 10.26
N LEU A 134 -3.51 -7.58 9.12
CA LEU A 134 -2.77 -7.78 7.86
C LEU A 134 -1.28 -7.48 8.03
N THR A 135 -0.92 -6.31 8.56
CA THR A 135 0.49 -5.91 8.71
C THR A 135 1.24 -6.65 9.81
N SER A 136 0.57 -7.43 10.64
CA SER A 136 1.20 -8.29 11.66
C SER A 136 1.33 -9.75 11.25
N GLU A 137 0.49 -10.25 10.35
CA GLU A 137 0.39 -11.68 10.04
C GLU A 137 0.70 -12.03 8.57
N CYS A 138 0.46 -11.11 7.62
CA CYS A 138 0.66 -11.35 6.19
C CYS A 138 2.07 -10.93 5.76
N PRO A 139 2.89 -11.81 5.16
CA PRO A 139 4.23 -11.45 4.71
C PRO A 139 4.26 -10.68 3.38
N ALA A 140 3.19 -10.70 2.59
CA ALA A 140 3.11 -9.96 1.33
C ALA A 140 2.98 -8.45 1.57
N LEU A 141 3.33 -7.64 0.58
CA LEU A 141 3.13 -6.18 0.65
C LEU A 141 1.66 -5.85 0.88
N ILE A 142 1.37 -4.95 1.81
CA ILE A 142 0.00 -4.49 2.08
C ILE A 142 -0.20 -3.11 1.47
N GLY A 143 -1.16 -3.04 0.54
CA GLY A 143 -1.64 -1.81 -0.07
C GLY A 143 -3.04 -1.45 0.40
N THR A 144 -3.37 -0.17 0.39
CA THR A 144 -4.71 0.34 0.75
C THR A 144 -5.12 1.51 -0.12
N VAL A 145 -6.41 1.88 -0.01
CA VAL A 145 -6.98 3.07 -0.66
C VAL A 145 -7.54 4.01 0.40
N PRO A 146 -6.73 4.91 0.97
CA PRO A 146 -7.12 5.72 2.13
C PRO A 146 -8.40 6.53 1.95
N ILE A 147 -8.74 6.96 0.73
CA ILE A 147 -9.97 7.72 0.47
C ILE A 147 -11.24 6.91 0.81
N TYR A 148 -11.21 5.58 0.71
CA TYR A 148 -12.35 4.75 1.11
C TYR A 148 -12.58 4.78 2.61
N ASP A 149 -11.48 4.80 3.36
CA ASP A 149 -11.50 4.82 4.82
C ASP A 149 -11.83 6.21 5.38
N SER A 150 -11.49 7.28 4.67
CA SER A 150 -11.71 8.66 5.14
C SER A 150 -13.17 8.94 5.50
N VAL A 151 -14.11 8.50 4.66
CA VAL A 151 -15.54 8.68 4.89
C VAL A 151 -16.03 7.83 6.07
N ILE A 152 -15.46 6.62 6.23
CA ILE A 152 -15.84 5.68 7.28
C ILE A 152 -15.23 6.11 8.63
N HIS A 153 -13.97 6.51 8.62
CA HIS A 153 -13.20 6.86 9.81
C HIS A 153 -13.82 8.04 10.58
N TYR A 154 -14.17 9.10 9.87
CA TYR A 154 -14.71 10.29 10.49
C TYR A 154 -16.20 10.20 10.78
N GLN A 155 -16.96 9.34 10.09
CA GLN A 155 -18.42 9.21 10.23
C GLN A 155 -19.16 10.58 10.17
N ARG A 156 -18.65 11.47 9.33
CA ARG A 156 -19.17 12.81 9.08
C ARG A 156 -19.59 12.96 7.62
N ASP A 157 -20.41 13.95 7.35
CA ASP A 157 -20.81 14.29 5.98
C ASP A 157 -19.58 14.71 5.16
N LEU A 158 -19.56 14.32 3.90
CA LEU A 158 -18.42 14.51 3.01
C LEU A 158 -18.01 15.98 2.85
N ASP A 159 -18.99 16.89 2.84
CA ASP A 159 -18.80 18.34 2.72
C ASP A 159 -18.16 18.99 3.97
N THR A 160 -18.19 18.29 5.11
CA THR A 160 -17.55 18.75 6.35
C THR A 160 -16.09 18.32 6.47
N LEU A 161 -15.61 17.44 5.59
CA LEU A 161 -14.23 16.99 5.58
C LEU A 161 -13.32 18.05 4.94
N THR A 162 -12.12 18.17 5.46
CA THR A 162 -11.07 19.05 4.95
C THR A 162 -9.98 18.24 4.25
N ALA A 163 -9.14 18.90 3.44
CA ALA A 163 -7.97 18.27 2.83
C ALA A 163 -7.03 17.63 3.89
N ARG A 164 -6.95 18.23 5.08
CA ARG A 164 -6.16 17.72 6.19
C ARG A 164 -6.69 16.38 6.70
N ASP A 165 -8.02 16.22 6.78
CA ASP A 165 -8.65 14.97 7.21
C ASP A 165 -8.22 13.80 6.29
N PHE A 166 -8.20 14.00 4.98
CA PHE A 166 -7.71 12.99 4.02
C PHE A 166 -6.23 12.66 4.23
N ILE A 167 -5.38 13.66 4.46
CA ILE A 167 -3.94 13.47 4.73
C ILE A 167 -3.74 12.72 6.05
N ASP A 168 -4.51 13.01 7.07
CA ASP A 168 -4.39 12.37 8.38
C ASP A 168 -4.79 10.88 8.30
N VAL A 169 -5.75 10.51 7.46
CA VAL A 169 -6.04 9.09 7.18
C VAL A 169 -4.88 8.40 6.46
N VAL A 170 -4.21 9.06 5.51
CA VAL A 170 -2.99 8.49 4.88
C VAL A 170 -1.90 8.24 5.94
N ARG A 171 -1.70 9.18 6.87
CA ARG A 171 -0.76 9.00 7.99
C ARG A 171 -1.13 7.84 8.89
N LEU A 172 -2.43 7.69 9.19
CA LEU A 172 -2.95 6.57 9.99
C LEU A 172 -2.62 5.23 9.32
N HIS A 173 -2.86 5.09 8.01
CA HIS A 173 -2.52 3.88 7.27
C HIS A 173 -1.02 3.59 7.31
N ALA A 174 -0.18 4.60 7.13
CA ALA A 174 1.27 4.45 7.24
C ALA A 174 1.71 4.03 8.66
N GLN A 175 1.08 4.57 9.71
CA GLN A 175 1.34 4.18 11.10
C GLN A 175 0.90 2.74 11.40
N ASP A 176 -0.20 2.28 10.79
CA ASP A 176 -0.68 0.91 10.92
C ASP A 176 0.17 -0.12 10.14
N GLY A 177 1.22 0.32 9.43
CA GLY A 177 2.18 -0.57 8.77
C GLY A 177 1.92 -0.82 7.27
N VAL A 178 1.01 -0.07 6.65
CA VAL A 178 0.74 -0.19 5.20
C VAL A 178 1.99 0.16 4.39
N ASP A 179 2.34 -0.67 3.40
CA ASP A 179 3.57 -0.55 2.61
C ASP A 179 3.43 0.39 1.42
N PHE A 180 2.23 0.47 0.84
CA PHE A 180 1.93 1.39 -0.26
C PHE A 180 0.46 1.78 -0.26
N VAL A 181 0.14 2.91 -0.89
CA VAL A 181 -1.23 3.44 -0.96
C VAL A 181 -1.58 3.81 -2.39
N THR A 182 -2.87 3.67 -2.73
CA THR A 182 -3.43 4.21 -3.97
C THR A 182 -4.09 5.55 -3.67
N LEU A 183 -3.59 6.61 -4.31
CA LEU A 183 -4.13 7.96 -4.23
C LEU A 183 -4.75 8.38 -5.57
N HIS A 184 -5.82 9.16 -5.52
CA HIS A 184 -6.57 9.60 -6.70
C HIS A 184 -6.19 11.04 -7.09
N CYS A 185 -4.90 11.29 -7.30
CA CYS A 185 -4.33 12.63 -7.55
C CYS A 185 -4.72 13.24 -8.92
N GLY A 186 -5.32 12.45 -9.82
CA GLY A 186 -5.78 12.95 -11.12
C GLY A 186 -7.09 13.73 -11.11
N ILE A 187 -7.78 13.80 -9.96
CA ILE A 187 -9.00 14.60 -9.81
C ILE A 187 -8.59 16.02 -9.38
N THR A 188 -8.46 16.91 -10.32
CA THR A 188 -8.08 18.32 -10.15
C THR A 188 -9.22 19.25 -10.57
N ARG A 189 -9.14 20.53 -10.25
CA ARG A 189 -10.10 21.55 -10.76
C ARG A 189 -10.21 21.50 -12.27
N LYS A 190 -9.08 21.40 -12.96
CA LYS A 190 -9.02 21.34 -14.42
C LYS A 190 -9.75 20.11 -14.98
N THR A 191 -9.56 18.93 -14.35
CA THR A 191 -10.26 17.71 -14.78
C THR A 191 -11.75 17.78 -14.49
N ILE A 192 -12.17 18.41 -13.39
CA ILE A 192 -13.58 18.65 -13.05
C ILE A 192 -14.23 19.57 -14.12
N GLU A 193 -13.59 20.68 -14.46
CA GLU A 193 -14.06 21.57 -15.52
C GLU A 193 -14.20 20.84 -16.86
N GLN A 194 -13.24 19.97 -17.21
CA GLN A 194 -13.33 19.17 -18.42
C GLN A 194 -14.48 18.15 -18.37
N ILE A 195 -14.73 17.53 -17.23
CA ILE A 195 -15.85 16.59 -17.05
C ILE A 195 -17.19 17.32 -17.19
N ARG A 196 -17.32 18.53 -16.64
CA ARG A 196 -18.53 19.36 -16.78
C ARG A 196 -18.74 19.83 -18.22
N LYS A 197 -17.68 20.22 -18.91
CA LYS A 197 -17.70 20.76 -20.26
C LYS A 197 -17.98 19.71 -21.32
N HIS A 198 -17.42 18.51 -21.13
CA HIS A 198 -17.55 17.40 -22.07
C HIS A 198 -18.39 16.29 -21.45
N LYS A 199 -19.63 16.14 -21.93
CA LYS A 199 -20.52 15.05 -21.51
C LYS A 199 -19.88 13.70 -21.80
N ARG A 200 -19.53 12.95 -20.77
CA ARG A 200 -19.03 11.58 -20.90
C ARG A 200 -20.20 10.61 -21.11
N LYS A 201 -19.99 9.55 -21.89
CA LYS A 201 -20.96 8.48 -22.02
C LYS A 201 -21.16 7.69 -20.71
N MET A 202 -20.07 7.59 -19.91
CA MET A 202 -20.10 6.99 -18.59
C MET A 202 -19.60 8.01 -17.55
N ASN A 203 -20.20 7.98 -16.37
CA ASN A 203 -19.75 8.77 -15.23
C ASN A 203 -18.37 8.32 -14.74
N ILE A 204 -17.85 8.95 -13.68
CA ILE A 204 -16.60 8.54 -13.04
C ILE A 204 -16.80 7.13 -12.47
N VAL A 205 -16.08 6.15 -13.02
CA VAL A 205 -16.18 4.74 -12.61
C VAL A 205 -15.41 4.45 -11.34
N SER A 206 -14.28 5.16 -11.13
CA SER A 206 -13.46 5.01 -9.94
C SER A 206 -14.21 5.48 -8.69
N ARG A 207 -14.37 4.61 -7.70
CA ARG A 207 -15.01 4.95 -6.42
C ARG A 207 -14.28 6.10 -5.72
N GLY A 208 -12.96 6.02 -5.57
CA GLY A 208 -12.17 7.08 -4.92
C GLY A 208 -12.19 8.37 -5.72
N GLY A 209 -12.09 8.29 -7.05
CA GLY A 209 -12.26 9.44 -7.92
C GLY A 209 -13.62 10.11 -7.78
N SER A 210 -14.69 9.33 -7.65
CA SER A 210 -16.05 9.86 -7.44
C SER A 210 -16.20 10.55 -6.08
N ILE A 211 -15.60 10.01 -5.03
CA ILE A 211 -15.63 10.61 -3.68
C ILE A 211 -14.93 11.97 -3.70
N ILE A 212 -13.70 12.05 -4.28
CA ILE A 212 -12.96 13.30 -4.37
C ILE A 212 -13.69 14.31 -5.25
N PHE A 213 -14.21 13.87 -6.42
CA PHE A 213 -14.99 14.71 -7.29
C PHE A 213 -16.19 15.33 -6.54
N ALA A 214 -16.99 14.52 -5.87
CA ALA A 214 -18.14 14.97 -5.09
C ALA A 214 -17.73 15.94 -3.97
N TRP A 215 -16.67 15.62 -3.25
CA TRP A 215 -16.13 16.49 -2.20
C TRP A 215 -15.71 17.86 -2.74
N MET A 216 -14.98 17.89 -3.85
CA MET A 216 -14.56 19.16 -4.47
C MET A 216 -15.75 19.97 -5.03
N GLU A 217 -16.77 19.29 -5.57
CA GLU A 217 -18.00 19.94 -6.03
C GLU A 217 -18.78 20.59 -4.88
N MET A 218 -18.87 19.91 -3.73
CA MET A 218 -19.64 20.37 -2.57
C MET A 218 -18.91 21.48 -1.80
N THR A 219 -17.59 21.41 -1.70
CA THR A 219 -16.79 22.28 -0.83
C THR A 219 -16.07 23.40 -1.56
N CYS A 220 -15.94 23.31 -2.88
CA CYS A 220 -15.09 24.21 -3.70
C CYS A 220 -13.63 24.32 -3.19
N LEU A 221 -13.17 23.33 -2.42
CA LEU A 221 -11.82 23.30 -1.85
C LEU A 221 -10.80 22.73 -2.85
N LEU A 222 -9.55 23.15 -2.70
CA LEU A 222 -8.41 22.54 -3.40
C LEU A 222 -8.13 21.16 -2.83
N TYR A 223 -8.00 20.18 -3.69
CA TYR A 223 -7.42 18.90 -3.32
C TYR A 223 -5.89 19.00 -3.34
N THR A 224 -5.22 18.24 -2.46
CA THR A 224 -3.77 18.32 -2.26
C THR A 224 -2.92 18.04 -3.51
N SER A 225 -3.48 17.41 -4.55
CA SER A 225 -2.79 17.20 -5.82
C SER A 225 -2.54 18.51 -6.61
N ASP A 226 -3.31 19.57 -6.34
CA ASP A 226 -3.09 20.86 -6.98
C ASP A 226 -1.97 21.68 -6.29
N ALA A 227 -1.47 21.21 -5.16
CA ALA A 227 -0.35 21.82 -4.43
C ALA A 227 1.03 21.24 -4.83
N ALA A 228 1.05 20.32 -5.80
CA ALA A 228 2.27 19.66 -6.29
C ALA A 228 2.77 20.24 -7.63
N ASP A 229 2.08 21.28 -8.18
CA ASP A 229 2.53 22.11 -9.28
C ASP A 229 3.21 23.39 -8.71
#